data_3b535c3cc0c5d080ffab0d20ecd91b62
#
_entry.id   3b535c3cc0c5d080ffab0d20ecd91b62
#
_cell.length_a   1.000
_cell.length_b   1.000
_cell.length_c   1.000
_cell.angle_alpha   90.00
_cell.angle_beta   90.00
_cell.angle_gamma   90.00
#
_symmetry.space_group_name_H-M   'P 1'
#
loop_
_entity.id
_entity.type
_entity.pdbx_description
1 polymer ?
#
loop_
_entity_poly.entity_id
_entity_poly.type
_entity_poly.pdbx_seq_one_letter_code
_entity_poly.pdbx_strand_id
1 'polypeptide(L)'
;DRAAALAAPPCEWRAPSVFGSPGRRLAFWLIVAAYLVWAIGDLNVNWDRVLRGFPRALDLFVRMMPPAVGNKWHILASGMAESVQMAIASSLAGIVLAIPLGLCAARNLAPRPVYLAARGVIVVGRTFHEILIAIFCVKLFGFGPVAGLLTLAFSSAIFLAKMLAEDIENMKPGPVEA
;
A
#
# COMPACT_ATOMS: atom_id res chain seq x y z
N ASP A 1 47.24 -28.39 -5.44
CA ASP A 1 45.82 -28.51 -5.90
C ASP A 1 44.92 -27.27 -5.64
N ARG A 2 45.53 -26.20 -5.13
CA ARG A 2 44.79 -24.90 -4.96
C ARG A 2 44.62 -24.12 -6.27
N ALA A 3 45.47 -24.37 -7.26
CA ALA A 3 45.40 -23.72 -8.57
C ALA A 3 44.23 -24.23 -9.45
N ALA A 4 43.78 -25.47 -9.26
CA ALA A 4 42.64 -26.04 -9.99
C ALA A 4 41.28 -25.51 -9.51
N ALA A 5 41.17 -25.05 -8.23
CA ALA A 5 39.95 -24.50 -7.67
C ALA A 5 39.65 -23.05 -8.17
N LEU A 6 40.67 -22.35 -8.66
CA LEU A 6 40.57 -21.01 -9.21
C LEU A 6 40.15 -20.95 -10.68
N ALA A 7 40.14 -22.12 -11.36
CA ALA A 7 39.78 -22.24 -12.76
C ALA A 7 38.33 -22.70 -13.01
N ALA A 8 37.48 -22.78 -11.95
CA ALA A 8 36.07 -23.06 -12.14
C ALA A 8 35.41 -21.85 -12.83
N PRO A 9 34.72 -22.06 -13.96
CA PRO A 9 34.04 -20.97 -14.65
C PRO A 9 33.00 -20.32 -13.68
N PRO A 10 32.81 -19.00 -13.71
CA PRO A 10 31.85 -18.34 -12.89
C PRO A 10 30.47 -18.99 -13.10
N CYS A 11 29.82 -19.32 -12.01
CA CYS A 11 28.48 -19.92 -12.03
C CYS A 11 27.51 -18.92 -12.62
N GLU A 12 27.34 -18.92 -13.95
CA GLU A 12 26.34 -18.10 -14.62
C GLU A 12 24.94 -18.61 -14.24
N TRP A 13 24.29 -17.85 -13.40
CA TRP A 13 22.87 -18.11 -13.11
C TRP A 13 22.05 -17.87 -14.39
N ARG A 14 21.56 -18.96 -15.00
CA ARG A 14 20.62 -18.90 -16.11
C ARG A 14 19.22 -19.08 -15.56
N ALA A 15 18.37 -18.07 -15.74
CA ALA A 15 16.97 -18.16 -15.40
C ALA A 15 16.36 -19.41 -16.08
N PRO A 16 15.67 -20.30 -15.33
CA PRO A 16 15.05 -21.46 -15.94
C PRO A 16 14.04 -21.00 -16.98
N SER A 17 14.11 -21.58 -18.19
CA SER A 17 13.14 -21.28 -19.24
C SER A 17 11.77 -21.80 -18.81
N VAL A 18 10.84 -20.87 -18.51
CA VAL A 18 9.47 -21.21 -18.11
C VAL A 18 8.76 -22.07 -19.19
N PHE A 19 9.17 -21.90 -20.44
CA PHE A 19 8.63 -22.66 -21.57
C PHE A 19 9.76 -23.41 -22.28
N GLY A 20 9.85 -24.72 -22.07
CA GLY A 20 10.90 -25.57 -22.67
C GLY A 20 10.76 -25.84 -24.18
N SER A 21 9.72 -25.31 -24.85
CA SER A 21 9.55 -25.40 -26.31
C SER A 21 8.77 -24.20 -26.84
N PRO A 22 9.09 -23.71 -28.07
CA PRO A 22 8.38 -22.58 -28.69
C PRO A 22 6.89 -22.87 -28.88
N GLY A 23 6.49 -24.14 -29.13
CA GLY A 23 5.09 -24.52 -29.25
C GLY A 23 4.28 -24.32 -27.96
N ARG A 24 4.85 -24.65 -26.79
CA ARG A 24 4.18 -24.43 -25.51
C ARG A 24 4.00 -22.95 -25.20
N ARG A 25 4.96 -22.12 -25.59
CA ARG A 25 4.88 -20.67 -25.47
C ARG A 25 3.75 -20.10 -26.36
N LEU A 26 3.65 -20.57 -27.61
CA LEU A 26 2.58 -20.17 -28.52
C LEU A 26 1.21 -20.61 -27.99
N ALA A 27 1.09 -21.88 -27.57
CA ALA A 27 -0.16 -22.41 -26.99
C ALA A 27 -0.61 -21.62 -25.75
N PHE A 28 0.32 -21.24 -24.85
CA PHE A 28 0.02 -20.42 -23.71
C PHE A 28 -0.54 -19.05 -24.10
N TRP A 29 0.10 -18.36 -25.03
CA TRP A 29 -0.38 -17.05 -25.50
C TRP A 29 -1.72 -17.14 -26.24
N LEU A 30 -1.96 -18.23 -26.98
CA LEU A 30 -3.27 -18.46 -27.62
C LEU A 30 -4.38 -18.70 -26.58
N ILE A 31 -4.10 -19.47 -25.53
CA ILE A 31 -5.07 -19.70 -24.44
C ILE A 31 -5.36 -18.39 -23.71
N VAL A 32 -4.34 -17.60 -23.40
CA VAL A 32 -4.49 -16.29 -22.76
C VAL A 32 -5.31 -15.35 -23.66
N ALA A 33 -5.00 -15.29 -24.94
CA ALA A 33 -5.74 -14.47 -25.89
C ALA A 33 -7.21 -14.92 -26.02
N ALA A 34 -7.46 -16.23 -26.13
CA ALA A 34 -8.82 -16.78 -26.18
C ALA A 34 -9.60 -16.47 -24.89
N TYR A 35 -8.96 -16.61 -23.73
CA TYR A 35 -9.57 -16.24 -22.45
C TYR A 35 -9.91 -14.76 -22.38
N LEU A 36 -8.99 -13.88 -22.81
CA LEU A 36 -9.25 -12.43 -22.82
C LEU A 36 -10.41 -12.05 -23.76
N VAL A 37 -10.45 -12.63 -24.96
CA VAL A 37 -11.55 -12.41 -25.90
C VAL A 37 -12.89 -12.88 -25.30
N TRP A 38 -12.90 -14.06 -24.70
CA TRP A 38 -14.09 -14.58 -24.03
C TRP A 38 -14.50 -13.69 -22.83
N ALA A 39 -13.56 -13.31 -21.98
CA ALA A 39 -13.82 -12.44 -20.83
C ALA A 39 -14.34 -11.05 -21.23
N ILE A 40 -13.79 -10.46 -22.31
CA ILE A 40 -14.29 -9.17 -22.85
C ILE A 40 -15.71 -9.32 -23.40
N GLY A 41 -16.00 -10.45 -24.05
CA GLY A 41 -17.34 -10.76 -24.55
C GLY A 41 -18.38 -10.93 -23.42
N ASP A 42 -17.98 -11.59 -22.34
CA ASP A 42 -18.85 -11.84 -21.18
C ASP A 42 -19.11 -10.57 -20.34
N LEU A 43 -18.18 -9.62 -20.33
CA LEU A 43 -18.29 -8.35 -19.61
C LEU A 43 -19.39 -7.41 -20.10
N ASN A 44 -20.08 -7.72 -21.20
CA ASN A 44 -21.16 -6.89 -21.78
C ASN A 44 -20.78 -5.40 -21.85
N VAL A 45 -19.55 -5.10 -22.26
CA VAL A 45 -19.04 -3.74 -22.34
C VAL A 45 -19.89 -2.94 -23.34
N ASN A 46 -20.58 -1.95 -22.84
CA ASN A 46 -21.34 -1.03 -23.70
C ASN A 46 -20.37 -0.09 -24.43
N TRP A 47 -19.89 -0.53 -25.60
CA TRP A 47 -18.93 0.20 -26.42
C TRP A 47 -19.41 1.59 -26.82
N ASP A 48 -20.72 1.78 -27.01
CA ASP A 48 -21.32 3.09 -27.27
C ASP A 48 -21.14 4.06 -26.09
N ARG A 49 -21.16 3.53 -24.88
CA ARG A 49 -20.92 4.34 -23.68
C ARG A 49 -19.45 4.71 -23.55
N VAL A 50 -18.54 3.78 -23.87
CA VAL A 50 -17.09 4.04 -23.85
C VAL A 50 -16.73 5.07 -24.90
N LEU A 51 -17.19 4.92 -26.13
CA LEU A 51 -16.91 5.86 -27.22
C LEU A 51 -17.48 7.27 -26.96
N ARG A 52 -18.68 7.34 -26.36
CA ARG A 52 -19.27 8.64 -25.95
C ARG A 52 -18.61 9.21 -24.68
N GLY A 53 -18.03 8.38 -23.83
CA GLY A 53 -17.31 8.79 -22.64
C GLY A 53 -15.94 9.39 -22.94
N PHE A 54 -15.25 8.89 -23.95
CA PHE A 54 -13.90 9.30 -24.29
C PHE A 54 -13.76 10.82 -24.58
N PRO A 55 -14.59 11.45 -25.46
CA PRO A 55 -14.50 12.89 -25.68
C PRO A 55 -14.85 13.70 -24.42
N ARG A 56 -15.74 13.20 -23.54
CA ARG A 56 -16.03 13.84 -22.26
C ARG A 56 -14.84 13.79 -21.31
N ALA A 57 -14.12 12.69 -21.28
CA ALA A 57 -12.89 12.58 -20.50
C ALA A 57 -11.81 13.53 -21.02
N LEU A 58 -11.62 13.62 -22.34
CA LEU A 58 -10.70 14.59 -22.95
C LEU A 58 -11.10 16.03 -22.64
N ASP A 59 -12.38 16.39 -22.74
CA ASP A 59 -12.88 17.73 -22.39
C ASP A 59 -12.63 18.06 -20.92
N LEU A 60 -12.77 17.09 -20.02
CA LEU A 60 -12.40 17.24 -18.62
C LEU A 60 -10.90 17.56 -18.46
N PHE A 61 -10.01 16.81 -19.13
CA PHE A 61 -8.58 17.08 -19.10
C PHE A 61 -8.23 18.47 -19.66
N VAL A 62 -8.84 18.85 -20.78
CA VAL A 62 -8.62 20.18 -21.38
C VAL A 62 -9.10 21.29 -20.44
N ARG A 63 -10.22 21.12 -19.77
CA ARG A 63 -10.74 22.10 -18.77
C ARG A 63 -9.88 22.18 -17.50
N MET A 64 -9.13 21.12 -17.17
CA MET A 64 -8.17 21.15 -16.07
C MET A 64 -6.89 21.93 -16.43
N MET A 65 -6.64 22.19 -17.70
CA MET A 65 -5.50 22.94 -18.23
C MET A 65 -6.01 24.25 -18.92
N PRO A 66 -5.60 25.46 -18.54
CA PRO A 66 -4.66 25.84 -17.49
C PRO A 66 -5.32 25.95 -16.10
N PRO A 67 -4.58 25.64 -15.02
CA PRO A 67 -5.13 25.82 -13.68
C PRO A 67 -5.37 27.30 -13.38
N ALA A 68 -6.62 27.66 -13.08
CA ALA A 68 -7.00 29.06 -12.74
C ALA A 68 -6.56 29.40 -11.31
N VAL A 69 -5.25 29.43 -11.08
CA VAL A 69 -4.64 29.64 -9.75
C VAL A 69 -4.79 31.08 -9.27
N GLY A 70 -4.77 32.06 -10.19
CA GLY A 70 -4.63 33.49 -9.83
C GLY A 70 -5.71 34.06 -8.93
N ASN A 71 -6.95 33.60 -9.06
CA ASN A 71 -8.07 34.13 -8.27
C ASN A 71 -8.45 33.30 -7.04
N LYS A 72 -7.83 32.09 -6.90
CA LYS A 72 -8.11 31.13 -5.82
C LYS A 72 -6.88 30.79 -4.98
N TRP A 73 -5.82 31.59 -5.11
CA TRP A 73 -4.57 31.35 -4.40
C TRP A 73 -4.74 31.22 -2.89
N HIS A 74 -5.59 32.07 -2.32
CA HIS A 74 -5.86 32.06 -0.88
C HIS A 74 -6.49 30.75 -0.41
N ILE A 75 -7.42 30.19 -1.20
CA ILE A 75 -8.07 28.92 -0.90
C ILE A 75 -7.08 27.75 -1.05
N LEU A 76 -6.20 27.81 -2.06
CA LEU A 76 -5.15 26.79 -2.25
C LEU A 76 -4.14 26.84 -1.12
N ALA A 77 -3.66 28.01 -0.74
CA ALA A 77 -2.69 28.17 0.34
C ALA A 77 -3.25 27.70 1.69
N SER A 78 -4.50 28.05 2.01
CA SER A 78 -5.15 27.58 3.25
C SER A 78 -5.35 26.07 3.25
N GLY A 79 -5.79 25.47 2.14
CA GLY A 79 -5.97 24.02 2.03
C GLY A 79 -4.64 23.26 2.10
N MET A 80 -3.55 23.80 1.53
CA MET A 80 -2.22 23.24 1.69
C MET A 80 -1.73 23.29 3.14
N ALA A 81 -1.91 24.45 3.81
CA ALA A 81 -1.54 24.58 5.22
C ALA A 81 -2.32 23.61 6.10
N GLU A 82 -3.62 23.45 5.87
CA GLU A 82 -4.46 22.49 6.59
C GLU A 82 -4.00 21.04 6.34
N SER A 83 -3.65 20.70 5.10
CA SER A 83 -3.13 19.36 4.76
C SER A 83 -1.82 19.05 5.48
N VAL A 84 -0.91 20.03 5.57
CA VAL A 84 0.36 19.89 6.31
C VAL A 84 0.11 19.72 7.80
N GLN A 85 -0.78 20.53 8.37
CA GLN A 85 -1.16 20.40 9.79
C GLN A 85 -1.77 19.04 10.10
N MET A 86 -2.67 18.54 9.24
CA MET A 86 -3.25 17.21 9.39
C MET A 86 -2.19 16.11 9.28
N ALA A 87 -1.26 16.22 8.34
CA ALA A 87 -0.18 15.25 8.19
C ALA A 87 0.71 15.16 9.43
N ILE A 88 1.10 16.30 9.99
CA ILE A 88 1.91 16.36 11.22
C ILE A 88 1.13 15.79 12.40
N ALA A 89 -0.10 16.24 12.61
CA ALA A 89 -0.93 15.81 13.74
C ALA A 89 -1.25 14.31 13.68
N SER A 90 -1.60 13.79 12.51
CA SER A 90 -1.88 12.36 12.33
C SER A 90 -0.63 11.50 12.50
N SER A 91 0.53 11.96 12.04
CA SER A 91 1.80 11.25 12.22
C SER A 91 2.20 11.18 13.70
N LEU A 92 2.09 12.28 14.43
CA LEU A 92 2.37 12.31 15.87
C LEU A 92 1.42 11.38 16.63
N ALA A 93 0.13 11.46 16.37
CA ALA A 93 -0.87 10.57 16.97
C ALA A 93 -0.59 9.10 16.61
N GLY A 94 -0.25 8.83 15.35
CA GLY A 94 0.13 7.50 14.88
C GLY A 94 1.34 6.94 15.61
N ILE A 95 2.40 7.73 15.80
CA ILE A 95 3.61 7.33 16.54
C ILE A 95 3.28 7.02 18.01
N VAL A 96 2.54 7.91 18.68
CA VAL A 96 2.16 7.73 20.09
C VAL A 96 1.37 6.43 20.30
N LEU A 97 0.48 6.09 19.36
CA LEU A 97 -0.27 4.83 19.40
C LEU A 97 0.55 3.62 18.97
N ALA A 98 1.47 3.80 18.02
CA ALA A 98 2.30 2.72 17.49
C ALA A 98 3.29 2.17 18.50
N ILE A 99 3.88 3.03 19.36
CA ILE A 99 4.89 2.61 20.33
C ILE A 99 4.35 1.54 21.29
N PRO A 100 3.27 1.78 22.06
CA PRO A 100 2.76 0.77 22.97
C PRO A 100 2.26 -0.48 22.24
N LEU A 101 1.60 -0.30 21.09
CA LEU A 101 1.11 -1.41 20.31
C LEU A 101 2.23 -2.27 19.72
N GLY A 102 3.29 -1.65 19.21
CA GLY A 102 4.47 -2.33 18.67
C GLY A 102 5.27 -3.08 19.74
N LEU A 103 5.46 -2.47 20.92
CA LEU A 103 6.10 -3.15 22.07
C LEU A 103 5.30 -4.36 22.53
N CYS A 104 3.97 -4.24 22.63
CA CYS A 104 3.09 -5.36 22.97
C CYS A 104 3.06 -6.44 21.87
N ALA A 105 3.32 -6.08 20.61
CA ALA A 105 3.32 -7.00 19.47
C ALA A 105 4.69 -7.66 19.23
N ALA A 106 5.73 -7.29 19.98
CA ALA A 106 7.06 -7.91 19.90
C ALA A 106 7.12 -9.18 20.75
N ARG A 107 7.45 -10.32 20.13
CA ARG A 107 7.51 -11.63 20.79
C ARG A 107 8.54 -11.71 21.91
N ASN A 108 9.60 -10.90 21.80
CA ASN A 108 10.71 -10.91 22.76
C ASN A 108 10.41 -10.14 24.06
N LEU A 109 9.43 -9.21 24.02
CA LEU A 109 9.12 -8.32 25.15
C LEU A 109 7.80 -8.67 25.86
N ALA A 110 6.79 -9.11 25.11
CA ALA A 110 5.44 -9.27 25.66
C ALA A 110 5.13 -10.73 26.03
N PRO A 111 4.36 -10.96 27.13
CA PRO A 111 3.85 -12.28 27.45
C PRO A 111 2.90 -12.76 26.35
N ARG A 112 2.85 -14.07 26.12
CA ARG A 112 2.09 -14.70 25.03
C ARG A 112 0.66 -14.16 24.81
N PRO A 113 -0.20 -13.98 25.84
CA PRO A 113 -1.56 -13.49 25.61
C PRO A 113 -1.60 -12.05 25.11
N VAL A 114 -0.71 -11.17 25.61
CA VAL A 114 -0.61 -9.76 25.17
C VAL A 114 -0.08 -9.68 23.74
N TYR A 115 0.95 -10.47 23.45
CA TYR A 115 1.51 -10.59 22.10
C TYR A 115 0.44 -11.01 21.09
N LEU A 116 -0.33 -12.08 21.38
CA LEU A 116 -1.37 -12.57 20.46
C LEU A 116 -2.48 -11.54 20.26
N ALA A 117 -2.91 -10.85 21.31
CA ALA A 117 -3.90 -9.80 21.22
C ALA A 117 -3.41 -8.61 20.36
N ALA A 118 -2.20 -8.11 20.64
CA ALA A 118 -1.61 -7.00 19.89
C ALA A 118 -1.38 -7.36 18.40
N ARG A 119 -0.86 -8.54 18.12
CA ARG A 119 -0.72 -9.06 16.76
C ARG A 119 -2.07 -9.20 16.05
N GLY A 120 -3.09 -9.68 16.75
CA GLY A 120 -4.45 -9.77 16.25
C GLY A 120 -4.99 -8.39 15.84
N VAL A 121 -4.82 -7.38 16.68
CA VAL A 121 -5.21 -5.98 16.37
C VAL A 121 -4.48 -5.47 15.12
N ILE A 122 -3.17 -5.69 15.02
CA ILE A 122 -2.39 -5.26 13.85
C ILE A 122 -2.85 -5.99 12.57
N VAL A 123 -3.07 -7.31 12.63
CA VAL A 123 -3.51 -8.10 11.47
C VAL A 123 -4.90 -7.65 11.01
N VAL A 124 -5.85 -7.52 11.94
CA VAL A 124 -7.20 -7.03 11.62
C VAL A 124 -7.16 -5.61 11.09
N GLY A 125 -6.41 -4.70 11.74
CA GLY A 125 -6.28 -3.31 11.28
C GLY A 125 -5.69 -3.18 9.88
N ARG A 126 -4.77 -4.06 9.49
CA ARG A 126 -4.19 -4.10 8.14
C ARG A 126 -5.11 -4.70 7.07
N THR A 127 -6.11 -5.46 7.47
CA THR A 127 -7.10 -6.02 6.54
C THR A 127 -8.03 -4.92 6.00
N PHE A 128 -8.25 -3.87 6.81
CA PHE A 128 -9.06 -2.75 6.37
C PHE A 128 -8.25 -1.81 5.48
N HIS A 129 -8.73 -1.63 4.26
CA HIS A 129 -8.18 -0.62 3.38
C HIS A 129 -8.48 0.78 3.93
N GLU A 130 -7.53 1.71 3.82
CA GLU A 130 -7.63 3.06 4.37
C GLU A 130 -8.92 3.80 3.97
N ILE A 131 -9.41 3.58 2.74
CA ILE A 131 -10.67 4.14 2.26
C ILE A 131 -11.87 3.68 3.10
N LEU A 132 -11.91 2.42 3.55
CA LEU A 132 -13.01 1.91 4.39
C LEU A 132 -13.01 2.60 5.75
N ILE A 133 -11.83 2.78 6.33
CA ILE A 133 -11.67 3.51 7.60
C ILE A 133 -12.08 4.97 7.42
N ALA A 134 -11.69 5.60 6.30
CA ALA A 134 -12.09 6.97 5.98
C ALA A 134 -13.61 7.12 5.88
N ILE A 135 -14.29 6.21 5.17
CA ILE A 135 -15.76 6.22 5.07
C ILE A 135 -16.40 6.06 6.43
N PHE A 136 -15.88 5.16 7.27
CA PHE A 136 -16.38 4.96 8.63
C PHE A 136 -16.19 6.21 9.49
N CYS A 137 -15.00 6.84 9.47
CA CYS A 137 -14.74 8.08 10.19
C CYS A 137 -15.63 9.22 9.70
N VAL A 138 -15.86 9.36 8.40
CA VAL A 138 -16.77 10.35 7.83
C VAL A 138 -18.21 10.13 8.28
N LYS A 139 -18.65 8.87 8.38
CA LYS A 139 -19.99 8.52 8.90
C LYS A 139 -20.16 8.86 10.37
N LEU A 140 -19.09 8.73 11.18
CA LEU A 140 -19.15 9.03 12.62
C LEU A 140 -18.99 10.52 12.93
N PHE A 141 -18.06 11.20 12.28
CA PHE A 141 -17.65 12.57 12.62
C PHE A 141 -18.08 13.61 11.57
N GLY A 142 -18.66 13.16 10.46
CA GLY A 142 -18.99 14.02 9.33
C GLY A 142 -17.80 14.30 8.42
N PHE A 143 -18.07 15.01 7.30
CA PHE A 143 -17.00 15.47 6.40
C PHE A 143 -16.20 16.58 7.09
N GLY A 144 -14.89 16.39 7.21
CA GLY A 144 -14.01 17.41 7.79
C GLY A 144 -12.61 16.91 8.09
N PRO A 145 -11.72 17.80 8.53
CA PRO A 145 -10.32 17.50 8.84
C PRO A 145 -10.17 16.41 9.91
N VAL A 146 -11.10 16.33 10.87
CA VAL A 146 -11.08 15.36 11.96
C VAL A 146 -11.19 13.93 11.44
N ALA A 147 -12.08 13.65 10.48
CA ALA A 147 -12.23 12.33 9.90
C ALA A 147 -10.95 11.89 9.16
N GLY A 148 -10.34 12.81 8.41
CA GLY A 148 -9.06 12.58 7.73
C GLY A 148 -7.91 12.32 8.71
N LEU A 149 -7.79 13.14 9.74
CA LEU A 149 -6.78 12.99 10.79
C LEU A 149 -6.87 11.62 11.48
N LEU A 150 -8.07 11.22 11.90
CA LEU A 150 -8.28 9.92 12.56
C LEU A 150 -7.97 8.75 11.65
N THR A 151 -8.36 8.84 10.38
CA THR A 151 -8.05 7.80 9.38
C THR A 151 -6.55 7.62 9.21
N LEU A 152 -5.83 8.73 8.99
CA LEU A 152 -4.39 8.71 8.81
C LEU A 152 -3.65 8.28 10.08
N ALA A 153 -4.09 8.73 11.25
CA ALA A 153 -3.50 8.34 12.52
C ALA A 153 -3.65 6.84 12.79
N PHE A 154 -4.83 6.28 12.53
CA PHE A 154 -5.08 4.84 12.67
C PHE A 154 -4.23 4.03 11.70
N SER A 155 -4.22 4.39 10.42
CA SER A 155 -3.44 3.71 9.39
C SER A 155 -1.93 3.75 9.70
N SER A 156 -1.42 4.92 10.07
CA SER A 156 -0.01 5.11 10.47
C SER A 156 0.33 4.32 11.73
N ALA A 157 -0.56 4.30 12.74
CA ALA A 157 -0.33 3.55 13.98
C ALA A 157 -0.18 2.04 13.73
N ILE A 158 -1.07 1.46 12.93
CA ILE A 158 -1.02 0.03 12.60
C ILE A 158 0.22 -0.32 11.77
N PHE A 159 0.56 0.52 10.80
CA PHE A 159 1.74 0.32 9.97
C PHE A 159 3.03 0.40 10.78
N LEU A 160 3.21 1.48 11.56
CA LEU A 160 4.40 1.71 12.38
C LEU A 160 4.54 0.66 13.50
N ALA A 161 3.42 0.27 14.15
CA ALA A 161 3.43 -0.75 15.19
C ALA A 161 3.94 -2.10 14.64
N LYS A 162 3.54 -2.47 13.43
CA LYS A 162 4.06 -3.68 12.78
C LYS A 162 5.55 -3.59 12.52
N MET A 163 6.00 -2.49 11.88
CA MET A 163 7.41 -2.30 11.56
C MET A 163 8.27 -2.32 12.83
N LEU A 164 7.83 -1.60 13.87
CA LEU A 164 8.50 -1.56 15.16
C LEU A 164 8.60 -2.95 15.81
N ALA A 165 7.52 -3.73 15.79
CA ALA A 165 7.53 -5.08 16.35
C ALA A 165 8.50 -6.00 15.60
N GLU A 166 8.55 -5.93 14.26
CA GLU A 166 9.46 -6.71 13.42
C GLU A 166 10.93 -6.30 13.64
N ASP A 167 11.19 -4.99 13.76
CA ASP A 167 12.54 -4.49 14.04
C ASP A 167 13.05 -4.96 15.41
N ILE A 168 12.19 -4.89 16.44
CA ILE A 168 12.54 -5.39 17.79
C ILE A 168 12.80 -6.90 17.78
N GLU A 169 12.00 -7.68 17.05
CA GLU A 169 12.20 -9.13 16.94
C GLU A 169 13.50 -9.51 16.21
N ASN A 170 13.94 -8.67 15.25
CA ASN A 170 15.16 -8.87 14.46
C ASN A 170 16.43 -8.36 15.14
N MET A 171 16.33 -7.64 16.26
CA MET A 171 17.51 -7.18 16.99
C MET A 171 18.28 -8.38 17.57
N LYS A 172 19.62 -8.33 17.43
CA LYS A 172 20.52 -9.32 18.07
C LYS A 172 20.38 -9.25 19.60
N PRO A 173 20.43 -10.39 20.30
CA PRO A 173 20.16 -10.47 21.74
C PRO A 173 21.09 -9.60 22.64
N GLY A 174 22.26 -9.19 22.17
CA GLY A 174 23.24 -8.45 22.94
C GLY A 174 22.78 -7.11 23.58
N PRO A 175 21.97 -6.26 22.92
CA PRO A 175 21.47 -5.02 23.52
C PRO A 175 20.31 -5.19 24.50
N VAL A 176 19.67 -6.34 24.51
CA VAL A 176 18.47 -6.61 25.34
C VAL A 176 18.85 -7.24 26.70
N GLU A 177 20.08 -7.80 26.81
CA GLU A 177 20.58 -8.45 28.02
C GLU A 177 21.46 -7.51 28.87
N ALA A 178 21.72 -6.30 28.42
CA ALA A 178 22.48 -5.27 29.15
C ALA A 178 21.54 -4.35 29.93
#